data_6dcea9495c0043d7c40e8f23f933320f
#
_entry.id   6dcea9495c0043d7c40e8f23f933320f
#
_cell.length_a   1.000
_cell.length_b   1.000
_cell.length_c   1.000
_cell.angle_alpha   90.00
_cell.angle_beta   90.00
_cell.angle_gamma   90.00
#
_symmetry.space_group_name_H-M   'P 1'
#
loop_
_entity.id
_entity.type
_entity.pdbx_description
1 polymer ?
#
loop_
_entity_poly.entity_id
_entity_poly.type
_entity_poly.pdbx_seq_one_letter_code
_entity_poly.pdbx_strand_id
1 'polypeptide(L)'
;MELTRDNYYTTEADWAYMSCSQYQGWCECEAKQMAKLQGRWVDEPKEAFLVGNYFHSYFEGPEAHEQFLRENFDAIFKTKTTKKEGTVVTGKYAPFEMADKMIATAERDPLIKALIDLPGENEKIMTGTLFGIPWRIRVDKYVPDGRLVIDYKTVANINELKWSQEMREKVTFIDAYGYMMRAAVYSEIEKQVSGESADPHFIIIAISKQDYPDKDVLELNHRQRYDYELQQIKERIQTIQWVKEGIMKPTRCGCCDYCRATKKLFAIKPYFRLMPEFRERREEDYAFDECEGEVLADAPETGDVDDVSAVQQADPVEEDGR
;
A
#
# COMPACT_ATOMS: atom_id res chain seq x y z
N MET A 1 -8.69 12.52 -18.98
CA MET A 1 -9.05 12.96 -17.59
C MET A 1 -7.87 13.74 -17.05
N GLU A 2 -8.10 14.98 -16.59
CA GLU A 2 -7.08 15.76 -15.88
C GLU A 2 -7.10 15.39 -14.40
N LEU A 3 -5.92 15.18 -13.81
CA LEU A 3 -5.79 14.81 -12.41
C LEU A 3 -5.64 16.03 -11.51
N THR A 4 -6.41 16.03 -10.43
CA THR A 4 -6.38 17.01 -9.34
C THR A 4 -6.17 16.31 -8.02
N ARG A 5 -5.95 17.03 -6.92
CA ARG A 5 -5.88 16.45 -5.57
C ARG A 5 -7.15 15.66 -5.21
N ASP A 6 -8.32 16.16 -5.62
CA ASP A 6 -9.62 15.57 -5.26
C ASP A 6 -9.89 14.26 -6.00
N ASN A 7 -9.40 14.11 -7.23
CA ASN A 7 -9.67 12.91 -8.03
C ASN A 7 -8.49 11.93 -8.15
N TYR A 8 -7.32 12.24 -7.57
CA TYR A 8 -6.13 11.41 -7.71
C TYR A 8 -6.32 9.98 -7.23
N TYR A 9 -7.12 9.76 -6.19
CA TYR A 9 -7.36 8.43 -5.60
C TYR A 9 -8.71 7.83 -5.97
N THR A 10 -9.40 8.37 -6.97
CA THR A 10 -10.67 7.81 -7.43
C THR A 10 -10.46 6.54 -8.26
N THR A 11 -11.48 5.71 -8.31
CA THR A 11 -11.48 4.49 -9.13
C THR A 11 -11.33 4.82 -10.62
N GLU A 12 -11.92 5.92 -11.09
CA GLU A 12 -11.77 6.38 -12.48
C GLU A 12 -10.30 6.69 -12.81
N ALA A 13 -9.59 7.33 -11.88
CA ALA A 13 -8.18 7.61 -12.04
C ALA A 13 -7.34 6.33 -11.98
N ASP A 14 -7.71 5.35 -11.17
CA ASP A 14 -7.09 4.02 -11.12
C ASP A 14 -7.28 3.24 -12.42
N TRP A 15 -8.43 3.39 -13.09
CA TRP A 15 -8.65 2.81 -14.40
C TRP A 15 -7.87 3.51 -15.51
N ALA A 16 -7.79 4.85 -15.46
CA ALA A 16 -7.16 5.66 -16.50
C ALA A 16 -5.62 5.64 -16.45
N TYR A 17 -5.04 5.52 -15.27
CA TYR A 17 -3.60 5.63 -15.05
C TYR A 17 -3.08 4.44 -14.24
N MET A 18 -1.82 4.08 -14.50
CA MET A 18 -1.04 3.23 -13.61
C MET A 18 -0.34 4.10 -12.56
N SER A 19 -0.13 3.58 -11.36
CA SER A 19 0.73 4.17 -10.33
C SER A 19 1.69 3.13 -9.78
N CYS A 20 2.76 3.55 -9.10
CA CYS A 20 3.72 2.62 -8.49
C CYS A 20 3.05 1.64 -7.52
N SER A 21 2.16 2.11 -6.66
CA SER A 21 1.44 1.25 -5.72
C SER A 21 0.47 0.29 -6.41
N GLN A 22 -0.20 0.75 -7.48
CA GLN A 22 -1.07 -0.10 -8.27
C GLN A 22 -0.26 -1.19 -8.99
N TYR A 23 0.87 -0.83 -9.62
CA TYR A 23 1.77 -1.79 -10.25
C TYR A 23 2.28 -2.86 -9.26
N GLN A 24 2.73 -2.44 -8.06
CA GLN A 24 3.12 -3.38 -7.01
C GLN A 24 1.98 -4.33 -6.64
N GLY A 25 0.76 -3.81 -6.48
CA GLY A 25 -0.42 -4.63 -6.20
C GLY A 25 -0.72 -5.66 -7.30
N TRP A 26 -0.52 -5.30 -8.57
CA TRP A 26 -0.63 -6.24 -9.68
C TRP A 26 0.43 -7.34 -9.61
N CYS A 27 1.69 -6.98 -9.28
CA CYS A 27 2.77 -7.95 -9.12
C CYS A 27 2.56 -8.89 -7.92
N GLU A 28 1.94 -8.41 -6.84
CA GLU A 28 1.62 -9.23 -5.67
C GLU A 28 0.48 -10.23 -5.93
N CYS A 29 -0.62 -9.78 -6.52
CA CYS A 29 -1.77 -10.62 -6.83
C CYS A 29 -2.74 -9.92 -7.81
N GLU A 30 -2.75 -10.34 -9.05
CA GLU A 30 -3.62 -9.76 -10.08
C GLU A 30 -5.11 -9.85 -9.69
N ALA A 31 -5.55 -11.00 -9.16
CA ALA A 31 -6.95 -11.20 -8.77
C ALA A 31 -7.38 -10.26 -7.62
N LYS A 32 -6.49 -10.01 -6.64
CA LYS A 32 -6.74 -9.05 -5.57
C LYS A 32 -6.81 -7.62 -6.13
N GLN A 33 -5.83 -7.26 -6.97
CA GLN A 33 -5.75 -5.92 -7.54
C GLN A 33 -6.95 -5.63 -8.47
N MET A 34 -7.36 -6.60 -9.29
CA MET A 34 -8.57 -6.48 -10.11
C MET A 34 -9.83 -6.33 -9.23
N ALA A 35 -9.95 -7.10 -8.16
CA ALA A 35 -11.07 -6.98 -7.23
C ALA A 35 -11.13 -5.61 -6.55
N LYS A 36 -9.98 -5.02 -6.21
CA LYS A 36 -9.90 -3.64 -5.69
C LYS A 36 -10.35 -2.63 -6.74
N LEU A 37 -9.84 -2.75 -7.96
CA LEU A 37 -10.18 -1.86 -9.07
C LEU A 37 -11.68 -1.90 -9.43
N GLN A 38 -12.32 -3.05 -9.23
CA GLN A 38 -13.77 -3.25 -9.42
C GLN A 38 -14.62 -2.92 -8.18
N GLY A 39 -14.01 -2.42 -7.10
CA GLY A 39 -14.71 -2.12 -5.84
C GLY A 39 -15.21 -3.35 -5.06
N ARG A 40 -14.81 -4.57 -5.45
CA ARG A 40 -15.22 -5.83 -4.80
C ARG A 40 -14.35 -6.22 -3.59
N TRP A 41 -13.24 -5.54 -3.41
CA TRP A 41 -12.33 -5.73 -2.29
C TRP A 41 -11.78 -4.40 -1.80
N VAL A 42 -11.80 -4.22 -0.49
CA VAL A 42 -11.17 -3.09 0.19
C VAL A 42 -10.21 -3.68 1.23
N ASP A 43 -8.96 -3.24 1.22
CA ASP A 43 -8.02 -3.64 2.26
C ASP A 43 -8.41 -3.00 3.59
N GLU A 44 -8.24 -3.73 4.69
CA GLU A 44 -8.43 -3.15 6.01
C GLU A 44 -7.42 -2.03 6.26
N PRO A 45 -7.87 -0.89 6.83
CA PRO A 45 -6.98 0.19 7.18
C PRO A 45 -5.88 -0.29 8.13
N LYS A 46 -4.62 -0.06 7.78
CA LYS A 46 -3.50 -0.37 8.67
C LYS A 46 -3.09 0.89 9.44
N GLU A 47 -3.01 0.80 10.76
CA GLU A 47 -2.55 1.89 11.62
C GLU A 47 -1.23 2.51 11.13
N ALA A 48 -0.30 1.68 10.63
CA ALA A 48 0.97 2.16 10.09
C ALA A 48 0.84 3.16 8.94
N PHE A 49 -0.21 3.03 8.10
CA PHE A 49 -0.50 3.99 7.02
C PHE A 49 -1.08 5.28 7.59
N LEU A 50 -1.96 5.18 8.58
CA LEU A 50 -2.54 6.36 9.22
C LEU A 50 -1.46 7.20 9.92
N VAL A 51 -0.51 6.56 10.60
CA VAL A 51 0.66 7.21 11.20
C VAL A 51 1.58 7.84 10.14
N GLY A 52 1.78 7.15 9.01
CA GLY A 52 2.51 7.70 7.87
C GLY A 52 1.83 8.94 7.30
N ASN A 53 0.53 8.88 7.06
CA ASN A 53 -0.26 10.01 6.54
C ASN A 53 -0.30 11.18 7.53
N TYR A 54 -0.32 10.92 8.85
CA TYR A 54 -0.20 11.95 9.88
C TYR A 54 1.12 12.72 9.74
N PHE A 55 2.23 12.00 9.54
CA PHE A 55 3.55 12.60 9.33
C PHE A 55 3.61 13.40 8.03
N HIS A 56 3.12 12.83 6.92
CA HIS A 56 3.10 13.52 5.61
C HIS A 56 2.25 14.78 5.63
N SER A 57 1.03 14.73 6.19
CA SER A 57 0.13 15.89 6.25
C SER A 57 0.74 17.09 6.98
N TYR A 58 1.60 16.84 7.98
CA TYR A 58 2.29 17.90 8.71
C TYR A 58 3.24 18.68 7.78
N PHE A 59 4.02 17.98 6.96
CA PHE A 59 4.95 18.59 6.03
C PHE A 59 4.29 19.10 4.73
N GLU A 60 3.08 18.64 4.44
CA GLU A 60 2.27 19.22 3.37
C GLU A 60 1.84 20.65 3.70
N GLY A 61 1.50 20.92 4.95
CA GLY A 61 1.19 22.25 5.45
C GLY A 61 0.15 22.26 6.56
N PRO A 62 0.03 23.40 7.28
CA PRO A 62 -0.86 23.51 8.45
C PRO A 62 -2.32 23.17 8.14
N GLU A 63 -2.83 23.63 7.00
CA GLU A 63 -4.23 23.41 6.59
C GLU A 63 -4.51 21.94 6.29
N ALA A 64 -3.58 21.27 5.57
CA ALA A 64 -3.66 19.85 5.27
C ALA A 64 -3.61 18.99 6.54
N HIS A 65 -2.70 19.35 7.47
CA HIS A 65 -2.59 18.64 8.73
C HIS A 65 -3.84 18.82 9.60
N GLU A 66 -4.37 20.03 9.71
CA GLU A 66 -5.59 20.30 10.45
C GLU A 66 -6.80 19.56 9.87
N GLN A 67 -6.92 19.50 8.54
CA GLN A 67 -7.95 18.71 7.88
C GLN A 67 -7.79 17.22 8.20
N PHE A 68 -6.57 16.68 8.10
CA PHE A 68 -6.27 15.29 8.44
C PHE A 68 -6.65 14.95 9.90
N LEU A 69 -6.33 15.84 10.84
CA LEU A 69 -6.70 15.68 12.25
C LEU A 69 -8.23 15.65 12.47
N ARG A 70 -8.98 16.48 11.75
CA ARG A 70 -10.46 16.49 11.82
C ARG A 70 -11.05 15.19 11.27
N GLU A 71 -10.58 14.74 10.11
CA GLU A 71 -11.09 13.54 9.43
C GLU A 71 -10.81 12.25 10.21
N ASN A 72 -9.71 12.22 10.97
CA ASN A 72 -9.24 11.04 11.69
C ASN A 72 -9.28 11.22 13.22
N PHE A 73 -10.13 12.11 13.72
CA PHE A 73 -10.14 12.52 15.11
C PHE A 73 -10.22 11.35 16.10
N ASP A 74 -11.17 10.46 15.92
CA ASP A 74 -11.42 9.32 16.84
C ASP A 74 -10.28 8.28 16.81
N ALA A 75 -9.57 8.18 15.69
CA ALA A 75 -8.41 7.28 15.56
C ALA A 75 -7.15 7.88 16.22
N ILE A 76 -7.05 9.20 16.29
CA ILE A 76 -5.86 9.92 16.77
C ILE A 76 -5.97 10.25 18.26
N PHE A 77 -7.15 10.74 18.71
CA PHE A 77 -7.30 11.34 20.03
C PHE A 77 -8.07 10.45 21.01
N LYS A 78 -7.54 10.36 22.22
CA LYS A 78 -8.25 9.81 23.37
C LYS A 78 -9.20 10.84 23.92
N THR A 79 -10.45 10.47 24.13
CA THR A 79 -11.46 11.35 24.69
C THR A 79 -12.04 10.80 25.99
N LYS A 80 -12.50 11.70 26.86
CA LYS A 80 -13.24 11.37 28.08
C LYS A 80 -14.48 12.25 28.16
N THR A 81 -15.65 11.61 28.29
CA THR A 81 -16.91 12.33 28.46
C THR A 81 -17.21 12.52 29.95
N THR A 82 -17.38 13.75 30.40
CA THR A 82 -17.81 14.11 31.77
C THR A 82 -19.15 14.83 31.76
N LYS A 83 -19.92 14.67 32.82
CA LYS A 83 -21.24 15.36 32.95
C LYS A 83 -21.14 16.89 32.98
N LYS A 84 -19.97 17.44 33.36
CA LYS A 84 -19.78 18.88 33.50
C LYS A 84 -19.19 19.54 32.25
N GLU A 85 -18.31 18.87 31.55
CA GLU A 85 -17.48 19.45 30.48
C GLU A 85 -17.76 18.87 29.10
N GLY A 86 -18.68 17.88 29.01
CA GLY A 86 -18.91 17.14 27.77
C GLY A 86 -17.75 16.23 27.42
N THR A 87 -17.48 16.07 26.13
CA THR A 87 -16.34 15.25 25.62
C THR A 87 -15.08 16.11 25.53
N VAL A 88 -14.05 15.73 26.26
CA VAL A 88 -12.75 16.44 26.33
C VAL A 88 -11.65 15.51 25.80
N VAL A 89 -10.74 16.05 25.03
CA VAL A 89 -9.52 15.35 24.57
C VAL A 89 -8.57 15.21 25.75
N THR A 90 -8.09 14.00 26.02
CA THR A 90 -7.16 13.69 27.12
C THR A 90 -5.74 13.39 26.66
N GLY A 91 -5.51 13.25 25.35
CA GLY A 91 -4.21 12.99 24.74
C GLY A 91 -4.36 12.34 23.37
N LYS A 92 -3.26 11.93 22.78
CA LYS A 92 -3.22 11.12 21.56
C LYS A 92 -3.00 9.63 21.90
N TYR A 93 -3.32 8.74 20.96
CA TYR A 93 -2.86 7.35 21.05
C TYR A 93 -1.35 7.27 20.81
N ALA A 94 -0.70 6.28 21.40
CA ALA A 94 0.77 6.14 21.38
C ALA A 94 1.42 6.19 19.99
N PRO A 95 0.83 5.62 18.92
CA PRO A 95 1.37 5.75 17.56
C PRO A 95 1.46 7.20 17.07
N PHE A 96 0.54 8.07 17.46
CA PHE A 96 0.53 9.49 17.08
C PHE A 96 1.42 10.35 17.99
N GLU A 97 1.59 9.97 19.25
CA GLU A 97 2.64 10.56 20.12
C GLU A 97 4.03 10.25 19.57
N MET A 98 4.21 9.05 18.98
CA MET A 98 5.44 8.70 18.28
C MET A 98 5.59 9.52 16.98
N ALA A 99 4.51 9.74 16.23
CA ALA A 99 4.54 10.59 15.04
C ALA A 99 4.95 12.03 15.38
N ASP A 100 4.49 12.59 16.50
CA ASP A 100 4.93 13.91 16.99
C ASP A 100 6.45 13.93 17.28
N LYS A 101 6.99 12.86 17.87
CA LYS A 101 8.45 12.74 18.10
C LYS A 101 9.22 12.67 16.77
N MET A 102 8.70 11.94 15.77
CA MET A 102 9.31 11.88 14.44
C MET A 102 9.33 13.25 13.78
N ILE A 103 8.22 13.99 13.81
CA ILE A 103 8.12 15.37 13.30
C ILE A 103 9.14 16.27 13.98
N ALA A 104 9.16 16.25 15.31
CA ALA A 104 10.11 17.05 16.07
C ALA A 104 11.59 16.68 15.78
N THR A 105 11.86 15.42 15.45
CA THR A 105 13.19 14.96 15.04
C THR A 105 13.58 15.51 13.67
N ALA A 106 12.65 15.50 12.72
CA ALA A 106 12.87 16.07 11.40
C ALA A 106 13.09 17.60 11.45
N GLU A 107 12.27 18.32 12.22
CA GLU A 107 12.37 19.78 12.33
C GLU A 107 13.65 20.27 13.02
N ARG A 108 14.18 19.47 13.95
CA ARG A 108 15.43 19.82 14.66
C ARG A 108 16.70 19.60 13.84
N ASP A 109 16.59 18.80 12.79
CA ASP A 109 17.75 18.52 11.94
C ASP A 109 17.96 19.64 10.91
N PRO A 110 19.14 20.29 10.88
CA PRO A 110 19.38 21.43 9.99
C PRO A 110 19.29 21.07 8.49
N LEU A 111 19.75 19.86 8.10
CA LEU A 111 19.71 19.42 6.71
C LEU A 111 18.28 19.11 6.28
N ILE A 112 17.55 18.33 7.07
CA ILE A 112 16.15 17.98 6.79
C ILE A 112 15.30 19.25 6.72
N LYS A 113 15.46 20.15 7.70
CA LYS A 113 14.75 21.42 7.72
C LYS A 113 15.07 22.28 6.49
N ALA A 114 16.33 22.36 6.09
CA ALA A 114 16.72 23.10 4.89
C ALA A 114 16.04 22.53 3.63
N LEU A 115 15.94 21.20 3.48
CA LEU A 115 15.23 20.55 2.37
C LEU A 115 13.72 20.81 2.41
N ILE A 116 13.10 20.77 3.59
CA ILE A 116 11.68 21.07 3.78
C ILE A 116 11.37 22.53 3.45
N ASP A 117 12.23 23.45 3.83
CA ASP A 117 12.03 24.89 3.65
C ASP A 117 12.35 25.39 2.21
N LEU A 118 12.94 24.53 1.34
CA LEU A 118 13.18 24.91 -0.07
C LEU A 118 11.88 25.33 -0.75
N PRO A 119 11.91 26.39 -1.59
CA PRO A 119 10.76 26.78 -2.42
C PRO A 119 10.38 25.64 -3.37
N GLY A 120 9.14 25.18 -3.30
CA GLY A 120 8.68 24.05 -4.11
C GLY A 120 7.18 23.82 -3.98
N GLU A 121 6.70 22.77 -4.62
CA GLU A 121 5.29 22.35 -4.61
C GLU A 121 5.13 21.08 -3.79
N ASN A 122 4.28 21.12 -2.78
CA ASN A 122 3.90 19.92 -2.00
C ASN A 122 2.79 19.17 -2.74
N GLU A 123 2.83 17.83 -2.67
CA GLU A 123 1.83 16.94 -3.27
C GLU A 123 1.68 17.19 -4.79
N LYS A 124 2.82 17.40 -5.47
CA LYS A 124 2.84 17.67 -6.91
C LYS A 124 2.42 16.44 -7.69
N ILE A 125 1.32 16.57 -8.43
CA ILE A 125 0.84 15.55 -9.35
C ILE A 125 1.54 15.73 -10.70
N MET A 126 2.09 14.64 -11.22
CA MET A 126 2.66 14.57 -12.57
C MET A 126 2.14 13.33 -13.28
N THR A 127 1.98 13.44 -14.60
CA THR A 127 1.58 12.31 -15.45
C THR A 127 2.55 12.17 -16.60
N GLY A 128 2.72 10.95 -17.07
CA GLY A 128 3.57 10.64 -18.22
C GLY A 128 3.19 9.29 -18.83
N THR A 129 3.92 8.88 -19.84
CA THR A 129 3.69 7.58 -20.52
C THR A 129 4.93 6.73 -20.40
N LEU A 130 4.78 5.52 -19.83
CA LEU A 130 5.84 4.52 -19.79
C LEU A 130 5.35 3.26 -20.51
N PHE A 131 6.11 2.81 -21.50
CA PHE A 131 5.82 1.62 -22.29
C PHE A 131 4.42 1.61 -22.93
N GLY A 132 3.97 2.79 -23.38
CA GLY A 132 2.66 2.99 -24.01
C GLY A 132 1.48 3.09 -23.03
N ILE A 133 1.71 2.97 -21.73
CA ILE A 133 0.69 3.06 -20.68
C ILE A 133 0.77 4.41 -19.98
N PRO A 134 -0.37 5.09 -19.73
CA PRO A 134 -0.42 6.30 -18.93
C PRO A 134 -0.08 6.02 -17.47
N TRP A 135 0.81 6.79 -16.89
CA TRP A 135 1.19 6.73 -15.48
C TRP A 135 0.92 8.05 -14.77
N ARG A 136 0.66 7.95 -13.48
CA ARG A 136 0.56 9.09 -12.55
C ARG A 136 1.47 8.90 -11.35
N ILE A 137 2.06 9.99 -10.91
CA ILE A 137 2.83 10.08 -9.67
C ILE A 137 2.34 11.26 -8.85
N ARG A 138 2.51 11.17 -7.54
CA ARG A 138 2.32 12.29 -6.62
C ARG A 138 3.57 12.39 -5.76
N VAL A 139 4.27 13.50 -5.91
CA VAL A 139 5.54 13.80 -5.25
C VAL A 139 5.25 14.54 -3.96
N ASP A 140 5.73 14.05 -2.81
CA ASP A 140 5.45 14.67 -1.50
C ASP A 140 5.94 16.13 -1.50
N LYS A 141 7.14 16.38 -2.05
CA LYS A 141 7.63 17.73 -2.33
C LYS A 141 8.50 17.75 -3.58
N TYR A 142 8.16 18.61 -4.53
CA TYR A 142 8.94 18.86 -5.74
C TYR A 142 9.55 20.25 -5.70
N VAL A 143 10.87 20.32 -5.86
CA VAL A 143 11.62 21.58 -5.94
C VAL A 143 12.10 21.74 -7.38
N PRO A 144 11.49 22.65 -8.20
CA PRO A 144 11.85 22.82 -9.61
C PRO A 144 13.31 23.28 -9.80
N ASP A 145 13.78 24.16 -8.94
CA ASP A 145 15.18 24.58 -8.92
C ASP A 145 16.04 23.42 -8.40
N GLY A 146 16.91 22.91 -9.28
CA GLY A 146 17.70 21.70 -8.99
C GLY A 146 16.94 20.38 -9.21
N ARG A 147 15.65 20.40 -9.57
CA ARG A 147 14.86 19.22 -9.91
C ARG A 147 14.89 18.13 -8.81
N LEU A 148 14.57 18.54 -7.57
CA LEU A 148 14.54 17.62 -6.44
C LEU A 148 13.16 17.02 -6.27
N VAL A 149 13.10 15.69 -6.27
CA VAL A 149 11.92 14.88 -5.91
C VAL A 149 12.15 14.39 -4.49
N ILE A 150 11.48 14.97 -3.51
CA ILE A 150 11.62 14.62 -2.10
C ILE A 150 10.43 13.76 -1.69
N ASP A 151 10.71 12.62 -1.10
CA ASP A 151 9.74 11.62 -0.65
C ASP A 151 9.97 11.33 0.85
N TYR A 152 8.94 11.55 1.66
CA TYR A 152 9.02 11.33 3.11
C TYR A 152 8.70 9.88 3.45
N LYS A 153 9.50 9.24 4.28
CA LYS A 153 9.27 7.85 4.70
C LYS A 153 9.39 7.66 6.20
N THR A 154 8.35 7.07 6.78
CA THR A 154 8.37 6.59 8.15
C THR A 154 8.60 5.08 8.18
N VAL A 155 9.68 4.63 8.79
CA VAL A 155 10.10 3.22 8.83
C VAL A 155 10.20 2.70 10.27
N ALA A 156 10.14 1.39 10.48
CA ALA A 156 10.30 0.84 11.83
C ALA A 156 11.72 1.08 12.34
N ASN A 157 12.71 0.80 11.51
CA ASN A 157 14.13 1.01 11.78
C ASN A 157 14.86 1.17 10.43
N ILE A 158 15.67 2.21 10.28
CA ILE A 158 16.37 2.53 9.02
C ILE A 158 17.42 1.47 8.71
N ASN A 159 18.11 0.98 9.74
CA ASN A 159 19.25 0.06 9.63
C ASN A 159 18.83 -1.43 9.64
N GLU A 160 17.54 -1.74 9.82
CA GLU A 160 17.05 -3.10 9.82
C GLU A 160 17.01 -3.68 8.41
N LEU A 161 17.72 -4.78 8.20
CA LEU A 161 17.65 -5.53 6.95
C LEU A 161 16.43 -6.48 6.98
N LYS A 162 15.67 -6.48 5.89
CA LYS A 162 14.47 -7.29 5.70
C LYS A 162 14.72 -8.43 4.73
N TRP A 163 14.13 -9.60 5.02
CA TRP A 163 14.23 -10.74 4.11
C TRP A 163 13.41 -10.48 2.84
N SER A 164 14.07 -10.52 1.69
CA SER A 164 13.41 -10.50 0.37
C SER A 164 13.22 -11.94 -0.14
N GLN A 165 11.97 -12.32 -0.38
CA GLN A 165 11.65 -13.62 -0.98
C GLN A 165 12.10 -13.70 -2.44
N GLU A 166 12.07 -12.60 -3.15
CA GLU A 166 12.47 -12.49 -4.55
C GLU A 166 13.98 -12.61 -4.71
N MET A 167 14.74 -11.84 -3.93
CA MET A 167 16.21 -11.83 -3.99
C MET A 167 16.84 -12.98 -3.19
N ARG A 168 16.07 -13.65 -2.30
CA ARG A 168 16.54 -14.69 -1.37
C ARG A 168 17.68 -14.23 -0.47
N GLU A 169 17.68 -12.96 -0.10
CA GLU A 169 18.67 -12.34 0.77
C GLU A 169 18.06 -11.27 1.67
N LYS A 170 18.85 -10.75 2.59
CA LYS A 170 18.46 -9.62 3.43
C LYS A 170 18.80 -8.31 2.71
N VAL A 171 17.80 -7.48 2.51
CA VAL A 171 17.89 -6.22 1.78
C VAL A 171 17.53 -5.03 2.68
N THR A 172 17.90 -3.83 2.24
CA THR A 172 17.53 -2.58 2.90
C THR A 172 16.02 -2.33 2.79
N PHE A 173 15.50 -1.40 3.58
CA PHE A 173 14.10 -0.97 3.44
C PHE A 173 13.81 -0.35 2.06
N ILE A 174 14.83 0.24 1.41
CA ILE A 174 14.72 0.79 0.05
C ILE A 174 14.27 -0.30 -0.94
N ASP A 175 14.97 -1.43 -0.94
CA ASP A 175 14.65 -2.56 -1.81
C ASP A 175 13.41 -3.30 -1.34
N ALA A 176 13.28 -3.57 -0.04
CA ALA A 176 12.16 -4.30 0.53
C ALA A 176 10.79 -3.67 0.25
N TYR A 177 10.72 -2.35 0.09
CA TYR A 177 9.50 -1.62 -0.21
C TYR A 177 9.42 -1.09 -1.65
N GLY A 178 10.39 -1.45 -2.51
CA GLY A 178 10.40 -1.09 -3.93
C GLY A 178 10.60 0.40 -4.19
N TYR A 179 11.38 1.10 -3.35
CA TYR A 179 11.62 2.52 -3.55
C TYR A 179 12.54 2.80 -4.74
N MET A 180 13.42 1.86 -5.13
CA MET A 180 14.19 1.98 -6.37
C MET A 180 13.28 1.98 -7.60
N MET A 181 12.29 1.10 -7.67
CA MET A 181 11.27 1.10 -8.73
C MET A 181 10.47 2.41 -8.75
N ARG A 182 10.06 2.91 -7.57
CA ARG A 182 9.38 4.21 -7.46
C ARG A 182 10.25 5.34 -7.99
N ALA A 183 11.51 5.41 -7.57
CA ALA A 183 12.45 6.43 -8.02
C ALA A 183 12.67 6.39 -9.55
N ALA A 184 12.80 5.20 -10.13
CA ALA A 184 12.92 5.02 -11.57
C ALA A 184 11.69 5.54 -12.33
N VAL A 185 10.48 5.18 -11.90
CA VAL A 185 9.22 5.65 -12.51
C VAL A 185 9.08 7.16 -12.37
N TYR A 186 9.35 7.69 -11.18
CA TYR A 186 9.25 9.14 -10.90
C TYR A 186 10.24 9.92 -11.75
N SER A 187 11.47 9.43 -11.90
CA SER A 187 12.49 10.06 -12.74
C SER A 187 12.07 10.11 -14.22
N GLU A 188 11.52 9.01 -14.75
CA GLU A 188 11.08 9.00 -16.16
C GLU A 188 9.87 9.93 -16.39
N ILE A 189 8.94 10.02 -15.46
CA ILE A 189 7.79 10.93 -15.58
C ILE A 189 8.23 12.37 -15.40
N GLU A 190 9.09 12.66 -14.44
CA GLU A 190 9.61 14.00 -14.20
C GLU A 190 10.37 14.52 -15.43
N LYS A 191 11.21 13.70 -16.07
CA LYS A 191 11.90 14.06 -17.33
C LYS A 191 10.91 14.44 -18.43
N GLN A 192 9.77 13.74 -18.54
CA GLN A 192 8.75 14.09 -19.54
C GLN A 192 8.07 15.43 -19.22
N VAL A 193 7.88 15.75 -17.95
CA VAL A 193 7.24 16.98 -17.50
C VAL A 193 8.19 18.18 -17.57
N SER A 194 9.45 18.01 -17.16
CA SER A 194 10.47 19.06 -17.19
C SER A 194 11.05 19.31 -18.60
N GLY A 195 11.00 18.31 -19.48
CA GLY A 195 11.64 18.33 -20.79
C GLY A 195 13.15 18.05 -20.74
N GLU A 196 13.67 17.65 -19.60
CA GLU A 196 15.08 17.38 -19.39
C GLU A 196 15.43 15.90 -19.65
N SER A 197 16.68 15.64 -20.06
CA SER A 197 17.16 14.28 -20.32
C SER A 197 17.85 13.62 -19.11
N ALA A 198 18.46 14.42 -18.24
CA ALA A 198 19.12 13.94 -17.04
C ALA A 198 18.07 13.52 -15.97
N ASP A 199 18.40 12.53 -15.17
CA ASP A 199 17.55 12.13 -14.04
C ASP A 199 17.46 13.27 -13.00
N PRO A 200 16.29 13.47 -12.36
CA PRO A 200 16.17 14.38 -11.21
C PRO A 200 16.87 13.79 -9.99
N HIS A 201 17.12 14.59 -8.98
CA HIS A 201 17.58 14.12 -7.68
C HIS A 201 16.41 13.54 -6.90
N PHE A 202 16.35 12.21 -6.75
CA PHE A 202 15.35 11.55 -5.93
C PHE A 202 15.88 11.35 -4.51
N ILE A 203 15.27 12.06 -3.56
CA ILE A 203 15.71 12.11 -2.16
C ILE A 203 14.65 11.50 -1.26
N ILE A 204 15.02 10.52 -0.45
CA ILE A 204 14.20 10.01 0.65
C ILE A 204 14.65 10.65 1.96
N ILE A 205 13.72 11.28 2.66
CA ILE A 205 13.88 11.67 4.05
C ILE A 205 13.24 10.56 4.90
N ALA A 206 14.07 9.72 5.51
CA ALA A 206 13.64 8.58 6.31
C ALA A 206 13.68 8.91 7.80
N ILE A 207 12.57 8.65 8.51
CA ILE A 207 12.49 8.81 9.98
C ILE A 207 12.00 7.50 10.59
N SER A 208 12.68 7.03 11.64
CA SER A 208 12.30 5.77 12.28
C SER A 208 11.25 5.93 13.37
N LYS A 209 10.46 4.84 13.60
CA LYS A 209 9.43 4.74 14.66
C LYS A 209 10.00 4.18 15.97
N GLN A 210 11.25 4.50 16.29
CA GLN A 210 11.91 4.11 17.53
C GLN A 210 11.66 5.16 18.62
N ASP A 211 11.81 4.82 19.91
CA ASP A 211 11.56 5.75 21.02
C ASP A 211 12.39 7.03 20.92
N TYR A 212 13.58 6.90 20.39
CA TYR A 212 14.42 8.00 19.90
C TYR A 212 14.51 7.87 18.38
N PRO A 213 13.67 8.59 17.62
CA PRO A 213 13.63 8.45 16.18
C PRO A 213 15.00 8.71 15.54
N ASP A 214 15.48 7.72 14.80
CA ASP A 214 16.62 7.85 13.91
C ASP A 214 16.20 8.51 12.61
N LYS A 215 17.12 9.12 11.88
CA LYS A 215 16.85 9.87 10.67
C LYS A 215 17.99 9.72 9.67
N ASP A 216 17.64 9.74 8.40
CA ASP A 216 18.60 9.77 7.31
C ASP A 216 18.03 10.49 6.08
N VAL A 217 18.93 11.01 5.25
CA VAL A 217 18.61 11.64 3.97
C VAL A 217 19.37 10.90 2.89
N LEU A 218 18.64 10.17 2.06
CA LEU A 218 19.19 9.22 1.10
C LEU A 218 18.87 9.67 -0.31
N GLU A 219 19.88 9.79 -1.16
CA GLU A 219 19.71 10.01 -2.59
C GLU A 219 19.68 8.66 -3.32
N LEU A 220 18.62 8.40 -4.10
CA LEU A 220 18.43 7.19 -4.87
C LEU A 220 18.80 7.40 -6.34
N ASN A 221 19.95 8.01 -6.61
CA ASN A 221 20.40 8.28 -7.97
C ASN A 221 21.35 7.19 -8.47
N HIS A 222 20.78 6.12 -9.05
CA HIS A 222 21.55 4.97 -9.56
C HIS A 222 20.97 4.49 -10.89
N ARG A 223 21.48 5.04 -12.01
CA ARG A 223 20.93 4.80 -13.36
C ARG A 223 20.83 3.32 -13.74
N GLN A 224 21.86 2.51 -13.48
CA GLN A 224 21.83 1.08 -13.80
C GLN A 224 20.71 0.34 -13.05
N ARG A 225 20.44 0.74 -11.80
CA ARG A 225 19.34 0.17 -11.04
C ARG A 225 18.00 0.65 -11.57
N TYR A 226 17.88 1.90 -11.99
CA TYR A 226 16.68 2.41 -12.66
C TYR A 226 16.39 1.64 -13.95
N ASP A 227 17.39 1.40 -14.78
CA ASP A 227 17.25 0.62 -16.02
C ASP A 227 16.76 -0.80 -15.74
N TYR A 228 17.26 -1.44 -14.67
CA TYR A 228 16.80 -2.75 -14.25
C TYR A 228 15.31 -2.71 -13.84
N GLU A 229 14.92 -1.79 -12.98
CA GLU A 229 13.53 -1.67 -12.53
C GLU A 229 12.56 -1.37 -13.69
N LEU A 230 12.95 -0.46 -14.59
CA LEU A 230 12.18 -0.13 -15.78
C LEU A 230 12.04 -1.31 -16.73
N GLN A 231 13.09 -2.13 -16.87
CA GLN A 231 13.02 -3.36 -17.66
C GLN A 231 12.04 -4.38 -17.06
N GLN A 232 12.03 -4.56 -15.73
CA GLN A 232 11.04 -5.40 -15.05
C GLN A 232 9.60 -4.91 -15.28
N ILE A 233 9.39 -3.60 -15.22
CA ILE A 233 8.07 -3.00 -15.54
C ILE A 233 7.71 -3.30 -17.00
N LYS A 234 8.62 -3.06 -17.93
CA LYS A 234 8.39 -3.26 -19.37
C LYS A 234 7.97 -4.70 -19.71
N GLU A 235 8.56 -5.69 -19.05
CA GLU A 235 8.26 -7.10 -19.26
C GLU A 235 6.87 -7.50 -18.78
N ARG A 236 6.37 -6.86 -17.72
CA ARG A 236 5.10 -7.23 -17.08
C ARG A 236 3.92 -6.33 -17.46
N ILE A 237 4.17 -5.07 -17.80
CA ILE A 237 3.10 -4.06 -17.89
C ILE A 237 2.06 -4.39 -18.95
N GLN A 238 2.46 -5.01 -20.07
CA GLN A 238 1.54 -5.39 -21.13
C GLN A 238 0.57 -6.49 -20.67
N THR A 239 1.05 -7.50 -19.96
CA THR A 239 0.20 -8.56 -19.37
C THR A 239 -0.77 -7.97 -18.35
N ILE A 240 -0.29 -7.09 -17.47
CA ILE A 240 -1.13 -6.37 -16.52
C ILE A 240 -2.23 -5.58 -17.24
N GLN A 241 -1.90 -4.92 -18.33
CA GLN A 241 -2.88 -4.18 -19.12
C GLN A 241 -3.94 -5.09 -19.74
N TRP A 242 -3.55 -6.23 -20.27
CA TRP A 242 -4.51 -7.23 -20.81
C TRP A 242 -5.44 -7.78 -19.72
N VAL A 243 -4.93 -8.01 -18.51
CA VAL A 243 -5.77 -8.40 -17.38
C VAL A 243 -6.72 -7.26 -17.01
N LYS A 244 -6.22 -6.03 -16.94
CA LYS A 244 -7.02 -4.83 -16.62
C LYS A 244 -8.16 -4.62 -17.64
N GLU A 245 -7.90 -4.86 -18.91
CA GLU A 245 -8.87 -4.77 -20.02
C GLU A 245 -9.81 -5.98 -20.11
N GLY A 246 -9.59 -7.03 -19.31
CA GLY A 246 -10.40 -8.24 -19.32
C GLY A 246 -10.08 -9.20 -20.48
N ILE A 247 -8.97 -8.97 -21.19
CA ILE A 247 -8.48 -9.86 -22.27
C ILE A 247 -7.92 -11.14 -21.66
N MET A 248 -7.23 -11.01 -20.52
CA MET A 248 -6.69 -12.13 -19.76
C MET A 248 -7.35 -12.22 -18.38
N LYS A 249 -7.51 -13.45 -17.87
CA LYS A 249 -8.01 -13.67 -16.52
C LYS A 249 -6.91 -13.34 -15.50
N PRO A 250 -7.26 -12.68 -14.36
CA PRO A 250 -6.28 -12.37 -13.32
C PRO A 250 -5.83 -13.62 -12.56
N THR A 251 -4.55 -13.81 -12.41
CA THR A 251 -3.95 -14.90 -11.63
C THR A 251 -4.11 -14.67 -10.12
N ARG A 252 -4.20 -15.77 -9.36
CA ARG A 252 -4.33 -15.75 -7.90
C ARG A 252 -3.02 -16.17 -7.24
N CYS A 253 -2.48 -15.37 -6.33
CA CYS A 253 -1.26 -15.74 -5.60
C CYS A 253 -1.50 -16.89 -4.57
N GLY A 254 -2.76 -17.16 -4.19
CA GLY A 254 -3.13 -18.22 -3.26
C GLY A 254 -2.81 -17.96 -1.77
N CYS A 255 -2.09 -16.89 -1.44
CA CYS A 255 -1.59 -16.63 -0.09
C CYS A 255 -2.02 -15.28 0.52
N CYS A 256 -2.49 -14.30 -0.25
CA CYS A 256 -2.99 -13.03 0.27
C CYS A 256 -4.37 -13.16 0.91
N ASP A 257 -4.80 -12.13 1.65
CA ASP A 257 -6.08 -12.10 2.36
C ASP A 257 -7.27 -12.31 1.41
N TYR A 258 -7.27 -11.64 0.27
CA TYR A 258 -8.27 -11.82 -0.77
C TYR A 258 -8.35 -13.27 -1.24
N CYS A 259 -7.20 -13.88 -1.57
CA CYS A 259 -7.17 -15.26 -2.02
C CYS A 259 -7.63 -16.24 -0.95
N ARG A 260 -7.31 -15.99 0.33
CA ARG A 260 -7.79 -16.82 1.45
C ARG A 260 -9.28 -16.65 1.68
N ALA A 261 -9.76 -15.42 1.73
CA ALA A 261 -11.16 -15.12 2.00
C ALA A 261 -12.12 -15.61 0.90
N THR A 262 -11.65 -15.59 -0.36
CA THR A 262 -12.46 -16.00 -1.53
C THR A 262 -12.16 -17.41 -2.03
N LYS A 263 -11.40 -18.20 -1.25
CA LYS A 263 -11.04 -19.58 -1.62
C LYS A 263 -12.26 -20.49 -1.55
N LYS A 264 -12.50 -21.22 -2.64
CA LYS A 264 -13.49 -22.30 -2.68
C LYS A 264 -12.78 -23.65 -2.71
N LEU A 265 -13.34 -24.64 -2.04
CA LEU A 265 -12.81 -26.01 -2.01
C LEU A 265 -13.72 -26.89 -2.86
N PHE A 266 -13.13 -27.52 -3.87
CA PHE A 266 -13.87 -28.38 -4.80
C PHE A 266 -13.52 -29.87 -4.63
N ALA A 267 -12.42 -30.19 -3.89
CA ALA A 267 -11.98 -31.56 -3.69
C ALA A 267 -11.19 -31.70 -2.37
N ILE A 268 -11.21 -32.93 -1.83
CA ILE A 268 -10.31 -33.35 -0.73
C ILE A 268 -8.93 -33.57 -1.34
N LYS A 269 -7.93 -32.86 -0.78
CA LYS A 269 -6.54 -32.96 -1.26
C LYS A 269 -5.70 -33.77 -0.27
N PRO A 270 -4.78 -34.61 -0.74
CA PRO A 270 -3.86 -35.32 0.15
C PRO A 270 -2.93 -34.31 0.85
N TYR A 271 -2.63 -34.58 2.14
CA TYR A 271 -1.84 -33.67 2.99
C TYR A 271 -0.44 -33.37 2.47
N PHE A 272 0.18 -34.31 1.75
CA PHE A 272 1.52 -34.14 1.19
C PHE A 272 1.61 -32.98 0.19
N ARG A 273 0.49 -32.50 -0.40
CA ARG A 273 0.46 -31.28 -1.20
C ARG A 273 0.80 -30.00 -0.41
N LEU A 274 0.90 -30.09 0.90
CA LEU A 274 1.40 -28.99 1.73
C LEU A 274 2.93 -28.97 1.83
N MET A 275 3.60 -30.05 1.44
CA MET A 275 5.06 -30.15 1.48
C MET A 275 5.70 -29.24 0.42
N PRO A 276 6.89 -28.65 0.71
CA PRO A 276 7.53 -27.68 -0.19
C PRO A 276 7.73 -28.18 -1.62
N GLU A 277 8.11 -29.43 -1.79
CA GLU A 277 8.37 -30.06 -3.09
C GLU A 277 7.14 -30.20 -3.99
N PHE A 278 5.93 -30.09 -3.40
CA PHE A 278 4.68 -30.13 -4.14
C PHE A 278 3.97 -28.75 -4.25
N ARG A 279 4.58 -27.69 -3.72
CA ARG A 279 3.99 -26.33 -3.76
C ARG A 279 4.06 -25.68 -5.14
N GLU A 280 5.05 -26.05 -5.97
CA GLU A 280 5.24 -25.47 -7.31
C GLU A 280 4.13 -25.82 -8.31
N ARG A 281 3.31 -26.84 -8.01
CA ARG A 281 2.19 -27.25 -8.87
C ARG A 281 0.87 -26.52 -8.58
N ARG A 282 0.90 -25.42 -7.83
CA ARG A 282 -0.34 -24.67 -7.45
C ARG A 282 -1.02 -23.96 -8.60
N GLU A 283 -0.32 -23.64 -9.67
CA GLU A 283 -0.91 -22.99 -10.85
C GLU A 283 -1.93 -23.90 -11.54
N GLU A 284 -1.70 -25.21 -11.57
CA GLU A 284 -2.63 -26.18 -12.15
C GLU A 284 -3.93 -26.36 -11.32
N ASP A 285 -3.86 -26.10 -10.00
CA ASP A 285 -5.01 -26.22 -9.10
C ASP A 285 -6.06 -25.12 -9.29
N TYR A 286 -5.70 -24.01 -9.95
CA TYR A 286 -6.60 -22.88 -10.23
C TYR A 286 -7.17 -22.88 -11.66
N ALA A 287 -6.67 -23.75 -12.54
CA ALA A 287 -7.16 -23.88 -13.91
C ALA A 287 -8.55 -24.52 -14.01
N PHE A 288 -9.07 -25.09 -12.93
CA PHE A 288 -10.37 -25.76 -12.88
C PHE A 288 -11.57 -24.85 -12.54
N ASP A 289 -11.36 -23.54 -12.33
CA ASP A 289 -12.45 -22.57 -12.07
C ASP A 289 -13.22 -22.18 -13.38
N GLU A 290 -13.03 -22.91 -14.49
CA GLU A 290 -13.58 -22.53 -15.80
C GLU A 290 -14.98 -23.05 -16.13
N CYS A 291 -15.60 -23.81 -15.27
CA CYS A 291 -16.99 -24.25 -15.51
C CYS A 291 -17.92 -23.64 -14.46
N GLU A 292 -18.63 -22.61 -14.86
CA GLU A 292 -19.99 -22.23 -14.53
C GLU A 292 -20.18 -20.70 -14.55
N GLY A 293 -20.26 -20.19 -15.77
CA GLY A 293 -21.01 -18.98 -16.06
C GLY A 293 -22.42 -19.36 -16.47
N GLU A 294 -23.23 -19.94 -15.59
CA GLU A 294 -24.68 -19.95 -15.73
C GLU A 294 -25.29 -19.04 -14.67
N VAL A 295 -25.95 -18.03 -15.20
CA VAL A 295 -26.86 -17.13 -14.52
C VAL A 295 -27.96 -17.94 -13.88
N LEU A 296 -28.01 -18.04 -12.57
CA LEU A 296 -29.25 -18.39 -11.88
C LEU A 296 -29.95 -17.06 -11.54
N ALA A 297 -30.90 -16.73 -12.45
CA ALA A 297 -32.06 -15.93 -12.11
C ALA A 297 -32.96 -16.77 -11.21
N ASP A 298 -33.68 -16.05 -10.34
CA ASP A 298 -34.78 -16.50 -9.48
C ASP A 298 -34.42 -17.04 -8.10
N ALA A 299 -34.50 -16.11 -7.14
CA ALA A 299 -34.78 -16.42 -5.75
C ALA A 299 -36.28 -16.63 -5.57
N PRO A 300 -36.74 -17.68 -4.88
CA PRO A 300 -38.07 -17.69 -4.30
C PRO A 300 -38.03 -17.13 -2.88
N GLU A 301 -39.09 -16.37 -2.58
CA GLU A 301 -39.39 -15.73 -1.32
C GLU A 301 -39.62 -16.74 -0.19
N THR A 302 -39.17 -16.29 0.99
CA THR A 302 -39.64 -16.53 2.37
C THR A 302 -40.57 -17.72 2.65
N GLY A 303 -40.11 -18.60 3.50
CA GLY A 303 -40.92 -19.52 4.29
C GLY A 303 -40.37 -19.62 5.70
N ASP A 304 -41.17 -19.22 6.66
CA ASP A 304 -40.99 -19.39 8.09
C ASP A 304 -40.68 -20.84 8.46
N VAL A 305 -39.70 -21.08 9.29
CA VAL A 305 -39.63 -22.30 10.11
C VAL A 305 -39.22 -21.92 11.52
N ASP A 306 -40.20 -22.02 12.39
CA ASP A 306 -40.10 -22.10 13.85
C ASP A 306 -39.32 -23.33 14.30
N ASP A 307 -38.64 -23.16 15.42
CA ASP A 307 -38.43 -24.12 16.51
C ASP A 307 -37.65 -25.42 16.24
N VAL A 308 -36.40 -25.47 16.69
CA VAL A 308 -35.86 -26.67 17.35
C VAL A 308 -34.94 -26.27 18.51
N SER A 309 -35.54 -26.21 19.70
CA SER A 309 -34.85 -26.37 20.97
C SER A 309 -34.50 -27.86 21.14
N ALA A 310 -33.27 -28.19 21.36
CA ALA A 310 -32.69 -29.25 22.24
C ALA A 310 -31.39 -29.81 21.69
N VAL A 311 -30.25 -29.38 22.25
CA VAL A 311 -29.04 -30.20 22.29
C VAL A 311 -28.57 -30.26 23.73
N GLN A 312 -28.54 -31.49 24.24
CA GLN A 312 -28.16 -31.90 25.55
C GLN A 312 -26.72 -31.55 25.88
N GLN A 313 -26.52 -31.18 27.14
CA GLN A 313 -25.25 -31.09 27.84
C GLN A 313 -24.54 -32.44 27.85
N ALA A 314 -23.25 -32.47 27.55
CA ALA A 314 -22.33 -33.54 27.86
C ALA A 314 -21.37 -33.04 28.93
N ASP A 315 -21.26 -33.84 30.01
CA ASP A 315 -20.45 -33.61 31.19
C ASP A 315 -18.93 -33.60 30.95
N PRO A 316 -18.15 -32.96 31.83
CA PRO A 316 -16.71 -32.86 31.71
C PRO A 316 -16.00 -34.16 32.16
N VAL A 317 -14.99 -34.55 31.40
CA VAL A 317 -14.08 -35.64 31.78
C VAL A 317 -12.98 -35.08 32.69
N GLU A 318 -12.83 -35.67 33.86
CA GLU A 318 -11.81 -35.38 34.86
C GLU A 318 -10.39 -35.62 34.32
N GLU A 319 -9.50 -34.71 34.64
CA GLU A 319 -8.04 -34.92 34.62
C GLU A 319 -7.67 -35.90 35.75
N ASP A 320 -6.91 -36.92 35.41
CA ASP A 320 -6.14 -37.65 36.39
C ASP A 320 -4.67 -37.65 36.04
N GLY A 321 -3.89 -37.23 36.99
CA GLY A 321 -2.47 -36.96 36.88
C GLY A 321 -1.59 -38.20 36.90
N ARG A 322 -0.48 -38.09 36.19
CA ARG A 322 0.88 -38.51 36.62
C ARG A 322 1.95 -37.91 35.72
#